data_817c158f34fb25cdb933126f3d2c7502
#
_entry.id   817c158f34fb25cdb933126f3d2c7502
#
_cell.length_a   1.000
_cell.length_b   1.000
_cell.length_c   1.000
_cell.angle_alpha   90.00
_cell.angle_beta   90.00
_cell.angle_gamma   90.00
#
_symmetry.space_group_name_H-M   'P 1'
#
loop_
_entity.id
_entity.type
_entity.pdbx_description
1 polymer ?
#
loop_
_entity_poly.entity_id
_entity_poly.type
_entity_poly.pdbx_seq_one_letter_code
_entity_poly.pdbx_strand_id
1 'polypeptide(L)'
;YTLARKSAIRLIKTWPLSDYAPNAQYLVGLCYEADHDDERAFKAYQQVFEKYPRSDNLGDVMQRQYQIGLRFLGGQRFKLFGLFPLFPDMDKTAEMFEKIVASGPYSAVGPSAQLRIGAARERQKNYPEAVAAYERAADRYHDLPVIAADAVYRAGLAYSKQAQTAGYDQGTAGQAIATFTDFITLFPNDQRVSEAKQIIT
;
A
#
# COMPACT_ATOMS: atom_id res chain seq x y z
N TYR A 1 -3.60 26.95 8.14
CA TYR A 1 -3.27 26.28 6.84
C TYR A 1 -4.16 26.76 5.68
N THR A 2 -5.42 27.17 5.92
CA THR A 2 -6.38 27.55 4.85
C THR A 2 -5.87 28.67 3.93
N LEU A 3 -5.23 29.71 4.46
CA LEU A 3 -4.72 30.83 3.65
C LEU A 3 -3.54 30.35 2.76
N ALA A 4 -2.60 29.62 3.34
CA ALA A 4 -1.45 29.07 2.60
C ALA A 4 -1.92 28.16 1.45
N ARG A 5 -2.88 27.27 1.73
CA ARG A 5 -3.50 26.39 0.73
C ARG A 5 -4.16 27.18 -0.40
N LYS A 6 -4.95 28.21 -0.08
CA LYS A 6 -5.60 29.07 -1.10
C LYS A 6 -4.56 29.76 -1.97
N SER A 7 -3.48 30.30 -1.39
CA SER A 7 -2.40 30.95 -2.13
C SER A 7 -1.66 29.97 -3.05
N ALA A 8 -1.33 28.77 -2.56
CA ALA A 8 -0.71 27.72 -3.32
C ALA A 8 -1.57 27.27 -4.53
N ILE A 9 -2.88 27.04 -4.29
CA ILE A 9 -3.82 26.67 -5.36
C ILE A 9 -3.91 27.82 -6.40
N ARG A 10 -3.96 29.08 -5.94
CA ARG A 10 -3.97 30.23 -6.88
C ARG A 10 -2.71 30.27 -7.73
N LEU A 11 -1.52 30.05 -7.15
CA LEU A 11 -0.26 30.00 -7.88
C LEU A 11 -0.30 28.92 -8.97
N ILE A 12 -0.67 27.69 -8.60
CA ILE A 12 -0.76 26.54 -9.53
C ILE A 12 -1.73 26.85 -10.69
N LYS A 13 -2.88 27.45 -10.36
CA LYS A 13 -3.89 27.78 -11.37
C LYS A 13 -3.43 28.87 -12.32
N THR A 14 -2.71 29.88 -11.81
CA THR A 14 -2.28 31.05 -12.62
C THR A 14 -0.99 30.76 -13.38
N TRP A 15 -0.06 30.01 -12.80
CA TRP A 15 1.26 29.72 -13.36
C TRP A 15 1.63 28.22 -13.22
N PRO A 16 0.91 27.31 -13.91
CA PRO A 16 1.08 25.87 -13.74
C PRO A 16 2.45 25.34 -14.18
N LEU A 17 3.16 26.08 -15.04
CA LEU A 17 4.50 25.73 -15.56
C LEU A 17 5.62 26.50 -14.85
N SER A 18 5.31 27.23 -13.80
CA SER A 18 6.33 27.90 -12.98
C SER A 18 7.18 26.89 -12.21
N ASP A 19 8.47 27.20 -12.01
CA ASP A 19 9.37 26.42 -11.16
C ASP A 19 8.87 26.29 -9.70
N TYR A 20 7.97 27.17 -9.28
CA TYR A 20 7.32 27.13 -7.97
C TYR A 20 6.08 26.22 -7.90
N ALA A 21 5.52 25.85 -9.05
CA ALA A 21 4.28 25.08 -9.09
C ALA A 21 4.39 23.67 -8.45
N PRO A 22 5.49 22.91 -8.62
CA PRO A 22 5.69 21.64 -7.92
C PRO A 22 5.65 21.80 -6.39
N ASN A 23 6.39 22.78 -5.86
CA ASN A 23 6.42 23.07 -4.42
C ASN A 23 5.07 23.57 -3.90
N ALA A 24 4.36 24.36 -4.70
CA ALA A 24 3.01 24.79 -4.34
C ALA A 24 2.03 23.61 -4.29
N GLN A 25 2.12 22.66 -5.23
CA GLN A 25 1.29 21.45 -5.22
C GLN A 25 1.59 20.56 -4.00
N TYR A 26 2.88 20.40 -3.68
CA TYR A 26 3.31 19.71 -2.46
C TYR A 26 2.77 20.40 -1.20
N LEU A 27 2.85 21.74 -1.11
CA LEU A 27 2.31 22.52 0.00
C LEU A 27 0.79 22.36 0.17
N VAL A 28 0.04 22.20 -0.92
CA VAL A 28 -1.40 21.89 -0.85
C VAL A 28 -1.62 20.58 -0.11
N GLY A 29 -0.82 19.54 -0.41
CA GLY A 29 -0.85 18.26 0.29
C GLY A 29 -0.57 18.42 1.79
N LEU A 30 0.51 19.12 2.14
CA LEU A 30 0.88 19.40 3.53
C LEU A 30 -0.23 20.13 4.31
N CYS A 31 -0.88 21.11 3.67
CA CYS A 31 -1.98 21.83 4.30
C CYS A 31 -3.19 20.92 4.58
N TYR A 32 -3.52 20.02 3.66
CA TYR A 32 -4.60 19.07 3.90
C TYR A 32 -4.24 18.05 4.99
N GLU A 33 -3.00 17.57 5.01
CA GLU A 33 -2.53 16.64 6.03
C GLU A 33 -2.55 17.29 7.42
N ALA A 34 -2.14 18.56 7.52
CA ALA A 34 -2.20 19.35 8.75
C ALA A 34 -3.64 19.64 9.23
N ASP A 35 -4.60 19.70 8.30
CA ASP A 35 -6.04 19.81 8.59
C ASP A 35 -6.68 18.43 8.87
N HIS A 36 -5.89 17.34 8.97
CA HIS A 36 -6.35 15.95 9.12
C HIS A 36 -7.33 15.49 8.02
N ASP A 37 -7.15 16.03 6.82
CA ASP A 37 -7.88 15.64 5.62
C ASP A 37 -7.00 14.76 4.72
N ASP A 38 -6.76 13.55 5.19
CA ASP A 38 -5.84 12.60 4.57
C ASP A 38 -6.25 12.20 3.14
N GLU A 39 -7.56 12.14 2.87
CA GLU A 39 -8.03 11.83 1.51
C GLU A 39 -7.64 12.92 0.50
N ARG A 40 -7.85 14.20 0.87
CA ARG A 40 -7.46 15.31 0.01
C ARG A 40 -5.94 15.49 -0.03
N ALA A 41 -5.25 15.22 1.09
CA ALA A 41 -3.79 15.22 1.13
C ALA A 41 -3.23 14.19 0.14
N PHE A 42 -3.71 12.95 0.17
CA PHE A 42 -3.29 11.89 -0.75
C PHE A 42 -3.50 12.29 -2.21
N LYS A 43 -4.68 12.83 -2.53
CA LYS A 43 -4.99 13.30 -3.89
C LYS A 43 -4.08 14.46 -4.33
N ALA A 44 -3.80 15.40 -3.43
CA ALA A 44 -2.92 16.53 -3.73
C ALA A 44 -1.47 16.06 -3.96
N TYR A 45 -1.00 15.08 -3.20
CA TYR A 45 0.29 14.45 -3.39
C TYR A 45 0.36 13.65 -4.71
N GLN A 46 -0.71 12.93 -5.07
CA GLN A 46 -0.77 12.21 -6.34
C GLN A 46 -0.63 13.16 -7.53
N GLN A 47 -1.19 14.35 -7.46
CA GLN A 47 -1.03 15.37 -8.50
C GLN A 47 0.41 15.87 -8.67
N VAL A 48 1.28 15.71 -7.66
CA VAL A 48 2.72 16.03 -7.84
C VAL A 48 3.34 15.05 -8.83
N PHE A 49 3.06 13.75 -8.73
CA PHE A 49 3.56 12.77 -9.70
C PHE A 49 2.99 13.00 -11.10
N GLU A 50 1.70 13.26 -11.20
CA GLU A 50 0.99 13.38 -12.47
C GLU A 50 1.40 14.64 -13.25
N LYS A 51 1.58 15.76 -12.56
CA LYS A 51 1.82 17.06 -13.19
C LYS A 51 3.28 17.50 -13.17
N TYR A 52 4.03 17.03 -12.17
CA TYR A 52 5.39 17.50 -11.90
C TYR A 52 6.37 16.32 -11.67
N PRO A 53 6.55 15.42 -12.66
CA PRO A 53 7.34 14.19 -12.50
C PRO A 53 8.85 14.44 -12.30
N ARG A 54 9.29 15.69 -12.40
CA ARG A 54 10.69 16.09 -12.13
C ARG A 54 10.83 16.88 -10.83
N SER A 55 9.82 16.85 -9.96
CA SER A 55 9.88 17.55 -8.67
C SER A 55 10.88 16.87 -7.71
N ASP A 56 11.65 17.67 -7.00
CA ASP A 56 12.59 17.19 -5.98
C ASP A 56 11.86 16.58 -4.75
N ASN A 57 10.57 16.85 -4.61
CA ASN A 57 9.77 16.39 -3.48
C ASN A 57 9.18 14.97 -3.66
N LEU A 58 9.41 14.29 -4.80
CA LEU A 58 8.76 13.02 -5.11
C LEU A 58 8.98 11.94 -4.03
N GLY A 59 10.20 11.85 -3.48
CA GLY A 59 10.52 10.89 -2.42
C GLY A 59 9.72 11.15 -1.14
N ASP A 60 9.67 12.39 -0.68
CA ASP A 60 8.90 12.76 0.52
C ASP A 60 7.39 12.62 0.30
N VAL A 61 6.90 13.02 -0.87
CA VAL A 61 5.51 12.85 -1.28
C VAL A 61 5.09 11.37 -1.18
N MET A 62 5.91 10.48 -1.71
CA MET A 62 5.64 9.04 -1.70
C MET A 62 5.63 8.46 -0.28
N GLN A 63 6.58 8.89 0.54
CA GLN A 63 6.63 8.51 1.95
C GLN A 63 5.38 8.97 2.70
N ARG A 64 4.91 10.20 2.47
CA ARG A 64 3.66 10.73 3.07
C ARG A 64 2.43 9.98 2.59
N GLN A 65 2.33 9.70 1.29
CA GLN A 65 1.23 8.88 0.76
C GLN A 65 1.21 7.50 1.41
N TYR A 66 2.38 6.87 1.60
CA TYR A 66 2.49 5.59 2.26
C TYR A 66 2.00 5.65 3.72
N GLN A 67 2.39 6.68 4.48
CA GLN A 67 1.91 6.89 5.86
C GLN A 67 0.39 7.12 5.91
N ILE A 68 -0.17 7.88 4.97
CA ILE A 68 -1.62 8.03 4.84
C ILE A 68 -2.29 6.67 4.58
N GLY A 69 -1.78 5.88 3.64
CA GLY A 69 -2.28 4.54 3.37
C GLY A 69 -2.25 3.64 4.61
N LEU A 70 -1.17 3.70 5.42
CA LEU A 70 -1.07 2.95 6.67
C LEU A 70 -2.14 3.37 7.69
N ARG A 71 -2.48 4.67 7.78
CA ARG A 71 -3.57 5.13 8.66
C ARG A 71 -4.91 4.53 8.25
N PHE A 72 -5.23 4.53 6.94
CA PHE A 72 -6.45 3.90 6.43
C PHE A 72 -6.44 2.38 6.59
N LEU A 73 -5.32 1.73 6.34
CA LEU A 73 -5.15 0.31 6.64
C LEU A 73 -5.32 0.04 8.14
N GLY A 74 -4.91 0.96 9.01
CA GLY A 74 -5.11 0.90 10.46
C GLY A 74 -6.57 1.05 10.91
N GLY A 75 -7.48 1.40 10.01
CA GLY A 75 -8.92 1.54 10.28
C GLY A 75 -9.43 2.99 10.30
N GLN A 76 -8.62 3.94 9.84
CA GLN A 76 -9.11 5.28 9.61
C GLN A 76 -10.27 5.25 8.61
N ARG A 77 -11.31 6.06 8.89
CA ARG A 77 -12.53 6.07 8.10
C ARG A 77 -12.43 7.10 6.98
N PHE A 78 -12.91 6.73 5.82
CA PHE A 78 -13.13 7.66 4.70
C PHE A 78 -14.30 8.59 5.03
N LYS A 79 -14.25 9.81 4.52
CA LYS A 79 -15.29 10.82 4.76
C LYS A 79 -16.23 10.90 3.56
N LEU A 80 -17.54 10.79 3.81
CA LEU A 80 -18.55 11.08 2.80
C LEU A 80 -18.65 12.60 2.62
N PHE A 81 -18.46 13.09 1.38
CA PHE A 81 -18.42 14.53 1.04
C PHE A 81 -17.43 15.34 1.91
N GLY A 82 -16.41 14.69 2.48
CA GLY A 82 -15.43 15.36 3.33
C GLY A 82 -15.91 15.73 4.74
N LEU A 83 -17.13 15.34 5.12
CA LEU A 83 -17.77 15.75 6.38
C LEU A 83 -18.07 14.57 7.32
N PHE A 84 -18.72 13.53 6.82
CA PHE A 84 -19.20 12.42 7.63
C PHE A 84 -18.28 11.22 7.54
N PRO A 85 -17.68 10.72 8.66
CA PRO A 85 -16.89 9.52 8.65
C PRO A 85 -17.76 8.31 8.34
N LEU A 86 -17.40 7.57 7.27
CA LEU A 86 -17.99 6.29 6.91
C LEU A 86 -17.26 5.12 7.58
N PHE A 87 -17.51 3.93 7.08
CA PHE A 87 -16.75 2.74 7.48
C PHE A 87 -15.35 2.75 6.87
N PRO A 88 -14.38 2.00 7.46
CA PRO A 88 -13.13 1.72 6.79
C PRO A 88 -13.39 1.06 5.44
N ASP A 89 -12.78 1.59 4.39
CA ASP A 89 -12.93 1.09 3.02
C ASP A 89 -11.58 0.51 2.58
N MET A 90 -11.49 -0.81 2.60
CA MET A 90 -10.24 -1.50 2.26
C MET A 90 -10.00 -1.54 0.75
N ASP A 91 -11.03 -1.41 -0.10
CA ASP A 91 -10.85 -1.27 -1.55
C ASP A 91 -10.11 0.03 -1.87
N LYS A 92 -10.61 1.15 -1.36
CA LYS A 92 -9.91 2.44 -1.50
C LYS A 92 -8.52 2.43 -0.87
N THR A 93 -8.36 1.71 0.24
CA THR A 93 -7.05 1.56 0.88
C THR A 93 -6.09 0.79 -0.01
N ALA A 94 -6.52 -0.32 -0.63
CA ALA A 94 -5.72 -1.06 -1.60
C ALA A 94 -5.38 -0.18 -2.82
N GLU A 95 -6.35 0.55 -3.38
CA GLU A 95 -6.11 1.50 -4.48
C GLU A 95 -5.07 2.57 -4.14
N MET A 96 -5.03 3.06 -2.89
CA MET A 96 -3.98 4.00 -2.46
C MET A 96 -2.60 3.38 -2.59
N PHE A 97 -2.42 2.14 -2.10
CA PHE A 97 -1.13 1.46 -2.21
C PHE A 97 -0.80 1.09 -3.66
N GLU A 98 -1.78 0.72 -4.48
CA GLU A 98 -1.60 0.48 -5.92
C GLU A 98 -1.07 1.74 -6.64
N LYS A 99 -1.60 2.93 -6.32
CA LYS A 99 -1.09 4.21 -6.85
C LYS A 99 0.34 4.49 -6.43
N ILE A 100 0.70 4.19 -5.17
CA ILE A 100 2.09 4.33 -4.69
C ILE A 100 3.02 3.42 -5.49
N VAL A 101 2.65 2.14 -5.66
CA VAL A 101 3.44 1.17 -6.43
C VAL A 101 3.54 1.59 -7.89
N ALA A 102 2.46 2.08 -8.51
CA ALA A 102 2.46 2.55 -9.88
C ALA A 102 3.35 3.79 -10.07
N SER A 103 3.38 4.70 -9.09
CA SER A 103 4.20 5.92 -9.13
C SER A 103 5.70 5.64 -8.94
N GLY A 104 6.05 4.59 -8.18
CA GLY A 104 7.46 4.24 -7.93
C GLY A 104 7.62 2.85 -7.35
N PRO A 105 7.58 1.79 -8.19
CA PRO A 105 7.66 0.41 -7.71
C PRO A 105 8.98 0.10 -6.99
N TYR A 106 10.07 0.73 -7.39
CA TYR A 106 11.41 0.54 -6.81
C TYR A 106 11.84 1.69 -5.89
N SER A 107 10.90 2.52 -5.47
CA SER A 107 11.15 3.53 -4.43
C SER A 107 11.36 2.89 -3.06
N ALA A 108 11.80 3.69 -2.08
CA ALA A 108 11.99 3.22 -0.71
C ALA A 108 10.75 2.57 -0.07
N VAL A 109 9.54 2.94 -0.52
CA VAL A 109 8.27 2.42 0.02
C VAL A 109 7.51 1.49 -0.93
N GLY A 110 7.88 1.45 -2.22
CA GLY A 110 7.20 0.65 -3.25
C GLY A 110 7.05 -0.83 -2.87
N PRO A 111 8.15 -1.52 -2.48
CA PRO A 111 8.09 -2.92 -2.05
C PRO A 111 7.16 -3.14 -0.87
N SER A 112 7.25 -2.27 0.15
CA SER A 112 6.36 -2.33 1.31
C SER A 112 4.91 -2.02 0.92
N ALA A 113 4.66 -1.06 0.04
CA ALA A 113 3.32 -0.73 -0.44
C ALA A 113 2.66 -1.92 -1.16
N GLN A 114 3.42 -2.68 -1.95
CA GLN A 114 2.92 -3.90 -2.60
C GLN A 114 2.43 -4.94 -1.58
N LEU A 115 3.15 -5.14 -0.48
CA LEU A 115 2.72 -6.01 0.62
C LEU A 115 1.44 -5.48 1.29
N ARG A 116 1.26 -4.15 1.40
CA ARG A 116 0.06 -3.56 2.01
C ARG A 116 -1.19 -3.72 1.16
N ILE A 117 -1.07 -3.86 -0.17
CA ILE A 117 -2.20 -4.26 -1.03
C ILE A 117 -2.75 -5.61 -0.54
N GLY A 118 -1.89 -6.62 -0.40
CA GLY A 118 -2.29 -7.93 0.12
C GLY A 118 -2.94 -7.83 1.52
N ALA A 119 -2.36 -7.03 2.41
CA ALA A 119 -2.91 -6.84 3.76
C ALA A 119 -4.30 -6.17 3.76
N ALA A 120 -4.58 -5.25 2.82
CA ALA A 120 -5.90 -4.65 2.66
C ALA A 120 -6.92 -5.69 2.18
N ARG A 121 -6.54 -6.55 1.21
CA ARG A 121 -7.38 -7.64 0.71
C ARG A 121 -7.65 -8.71 1.77
N GLU A 122 -6.65 -9.05 2.60
CA GLU A 122 -6.87 -9.95 3.76
C GLU A 122 -7.91 -9.40 4.75
N ARG A 123 -7.87 -8.08 5.03
CA ARG A 123 -8.87 -7.45 5.91
C ARG A 123 -10.30 -7.52 5.37
N GLN A 124 -10.45 -7.59 4.05
CA GLN A 124 -11.73 -7.85 3.39
C GLN A 124 -12.12 -9.34 3.42
N LYS A 125 -11.23 -10.21 3.87
CA LYS A 125 -11.31 -11.66 3.70
C LYS A 125 -11.34 -12.10 2.22
N ASN A 126 -10.86 -11.22 1.33
CA ASN A 126 -10.67 -11.53 -0.08
C ASN A 126 -9.30 -12.19 -0.26
N TYR A 127 -9.20 -13.43 0.19
CA TYR A 127 -7.94 -14.18 0.21
C TYR A 127 -7.36 -14.45 -1.17
N PRO A 128 -8.13 -14.74 -2.23
CA PRO A 128 -7.58 -14.91 -3.57
C PRO A 128 -6.83 -13.66 -4.06
N GLU A 129 -7.39 -12.47 -3.87
CA GLU A 129 -6.70 -11.23 -4.24
C GLU A 129 -5.52 -10.91 -3.32
N ALA A 130 -5.60 -11.28 -2.04
CA ALA A 130 -4.48 -11.15 -1.11
C ALA A 130 -3.30 -12.01 -1.55
N VAL A 131 -3.54 -13.29 -1.88
CA VAL A 131 -2.53 -14.20 -2.43
C VAL A 131 -1.89 -13.59 -3.67
N ALA A 132 -2.69 -13.22 -4.67
CA ALA A 132 -2.18 -12.64 -5.91
C ALA A 132 -1.34 -11.36 -5.69
N ALA A 133 -1.68 -10.55 -4.67
CA ALA A 133 -0.90 -9.36 -4.32
C ALA A 133 0.44 -9.72 -3.67
N TYR A 134 0.48 -10.74 -2.81
CA TYR A 134 1.69 -11.21 -2.17
C TYR A 134 2.62 -11.94 -3.15
N GLU A 135 2.08 -12.79 -4.02
CA GLU A 135 2.86 -13.45 -5.08
C GLU A 135 3.51 -12.41 -6.00
N ARG A 136 2.76 -11.39 -6.44
CA ARG A 136 3.35 -10.26 -7.18
C ARG A 136 4.46 -9.54 -6.42
N ALA A 137 4.38 -9.48 -5.09
CA ALA A 137 5.46 -8.90 -4.28
C ALA A 137 6.69 -9.80 -4.26
N ALA A 138 6.51 -11.11 -4.07
CA ALA A 138 7.58 -12.09 -4.08
C ALA A 138 8.33 -12.11 -5.42
N ASP A 139 7.58 -12.12 -6.54
CA ASP A 139 8.15 -12.16 -7.89
C ASP A 139 8.90 -10.86 -8.22
N ARG A 140 8.28 -9.71 -7.97
CA ARG A 140 8.85 -8.40 -8.34
C ARG A 140 10.07 -8.04 -7.51
N TYR A 141 10.09 -8.42 -6.25
CA TYR A 141 11.12 -8.02 -5.28
C TYR A 141 11.92 -9.21 -4.75
N HIS A 142 12.13 -10.22 -5.60
CA HIS A 142 12.91 -11.42 -5.25
C HIS A 142 14.37 -11.12 -4.87
N ASP A 143 14.90 -9.99 -5.34
CA ASP A 143 16.23 -9.44 -4.99
C ASP A 143 16.27 -8.73 -3.64
N LEU A 144 15.13 -8.53 -2.97
CA LEU A 144 15.00 -7.97 -1.62
C LEU A 144 14.57 -9.07 -0.63
N PRO A 145 15.51 -9.82 -0.03
CA PRO A 145 15.20 -11.05 0.73
C PRO A 145 14.16 -10.86 1.84
N VAL A 146 14.20 -9.71 2.52
CA VAL A 146 13.24 -9.40 3.61
C VAL A 146 11.81 -9.25 3.06
N ILE A 147 11.65 -8.58 1.93
CA ILE A 147 10.35 -8.37 1.29
C ILE A 147 9.85 -9.68 0.68
N ALA A 148 10.72 -10.40 -0.05
CA ALA A 148 10.39 -11.67 -0.67
C ALA A 148 9.95 -12.70 0.38
N ALA A 149 10.70 -12.84 1.48
CA ALA A 149 10.34 -13.75 2.58
C ALA A 149 8.99 -13.37 3.21
N ASP A 150 8.74 -12.07 3.47
CA ASP A 150 7.45 -11.63 4.03
C ASP A 150 6.30 -11.90 3.05
N ALA A 151 6.54 -11.71 1.76
CA ALA A 151 5.55 -11.94 0.71
C ALA A 151 5.17 -13.43 0.60
N VAL A 152 6.14 -14.32 0.48
CA VAL A 152 5.88 -15.78 0.38
C VAL A 152 5.21 -16.30 1.64
N TYR A 153 5.68 -15.88 2.82
CA TYR A 153 5.07 -16.30 4.08
C TYR A 153 3.60 -15.85 4.18
N ARG A 154 3.29 -14.58 3.82
CA ARG A 154 1.91 -14.07 3.83
C ARG A 154 1.01 -14.72 2.78
N ALA A 155 1.55 -15.07 1.61
CA ALA A 155 0.82 -15.83 0.61
C ALA A 155 0.41 -17.20 1.19
N GLY A 156 1.31 -17.92 1.86
CA GLY A 156 0.99 -19.18 2.54
C GLY A 156 -0.10 -19.03 3.60
N LEU A 157 -0.04 -17.97 4.43
CA LEU A 157 -1.09 -17.68 5.41
C LEU A 157 -2.44 -17.35 4.74
N ALA A 158 -2.43 -16.60 3.63
CA ALA A 158 -3.65 -16.26 2.91
C ALA A 158 -4.28 -17.49 2.27
N TYR A 159 -3.49 -18.40 1.67
CA TYR A 159 -3.96 -19.71 1.19
C TYR A 159 -4.56 -20.54 2.31
N SER A 160 -3.92 -20.61 3.49
CA SER A 160 -4.46 -21.34 4.65
C SER A 160 -5.81 -20.81 5.08
N LYS A 161 -5.99 -19.49 5.14
CA LYS A 161 -7.27 -18.85 5.47
C LYS A 161 -8.32 -19.09 4.39
N GLN A 162 -7.93 -19.08 3.13
CA GLN A 162 -8.82 -19.38 2.01
C GLN A 162 -9.35 -20.81 2.09
N ALA A 163 -8.47 -21.78 2.34
CA ALA A 163 -8.85 -23.18 2.49
C ALA A 163 -9.87 -23.39 3.64
N GLN A 164 -9.69 -22.71 4.76
CA GLN A 164 -10.62 -22.75 5.89
C GLN A 164 -11.98 -22.15 5.57
N THR A 165 -12.03 -21.07 4.80
CA THR A 165 -13.30 -20.39 4.48
C THR A 165 -14.09 -21.08 3.36
N ALA A 166 -13.43 -21.82 2.47
CA ALA A 166 -14.05 -22.59 1.39
C ALA A 166 -14.53 -24.00 1.83
N GLY A 167 -14.70 -24.25 3.11
CA GLY A 167 -15.16 -25.55 3.61
C GLY A 167 -14.14 -26.68 3.45
N TYR A 168 -12.87 -26.38 3.71
CA TYR A 168 -11.72 -27.29 3.55
C TYR A 168 -11.46 -27.72 2.10
N ASP A 169 -11.29 -26.71 1.24
CA ASP A 169 -10.81 -26.95 -0.13
C ASP A 169 -9.39 -27.55 -0.12
N GLN A 170 -9.32 -28.86 -0.45
CA GLN A 170 -8.06 -29.62 -0.47
C GLN A 170 -7.05 -29.06 -1.46
N GLY A 171 -7.51 -28.51 -2.58
CA GLY A 171 -6.64 -27.89 -3.58
C GLY A 171 -5.92 -26.66 -3.01
N THR A 172 -6.66 -25.75 -2.38
CA THR A 172 -6.10 -24.56 -1.74
C THR A 172 -5.23 -24.91 -0.52
N ALA A 173 -5.61 -25.95 0.25
CA ALA A 173 -4.76 -26.44 1.33
C ALA A 173 -3.42 -26.98 0.82
N GLY A 174 -3.43 -27.69 -0.31
CA GLY A 174 -2.20 -28.14 -1.00
C GLY A 174 -1.32 -26.97 -1.45
N GLN A 175 -1.92 -25.89 -1.95
CA GLN A 175 -1.18 -24.65 -2.29
C GLN A 175 -0.55 -24.00 -1.06
N ALA A 176 -1.24 -23.95 0.07
CA ALA A 176 -0.67 -23.44 1.32
C ALA A 176 0.57 -24.23 1.74
N ILE A 177 0.48 -25.57 1.73
CA ILE A 177 1.60 -26.46 2.08
C ILE A 177 2.78 -26.25 1.13
N ALA A 178 2.54 -26.19 -0.19
CA ALA A 178 3.58 -25.92 -1.18
C ALA A 178 4.26 -24.57 -0.92
N THR A 179 3.48 -23.51 -0.73
CA THR A 179 4.01 -22.16 -0.49
C THR A 179 4.85 -22.07 0.79
N PHE A 180 4.43 -22.73 1.88
CA PHE A 180 5.26 -22.79 3.08
C PHE A 180 6.51 -23.65 2.91
N THR A 181 6.45 -24.71 2.13
CA THR A 181 7.62 -25.53 1.78
C THR A 181 8.64 -24.71 0.98
N ASP A 182 8.18 -23.92 0.03
CA ASP A 182 9.03 -22.98 -0.72
C ASP A 182 9.63 -21.91 0.23
N PHE A 183 8.83 -21.35 1.13
CA PHE A 183 9.32 -20.40 2.13
C PHE A 183 10.46 -21.00 2.98
N ILE A 184 10.26 -22.20 3.51
CA ILE A 184 11.28 -22.88 4.34
C ILE A 184 12.56 -23.16 3.53
N THR A 185 12.42 -23.50 2.26
CA THR A 185 13.55 -23.83 1.37
C THR A 185 14.31 -22.57 0.94
N LEU A 186 13.60 -21.51 0.57
CA LEU A 186 14.20 -20.28 0.05
C LEU A 186 14.76 -19.40 1.17
N PHE A 187 14.14 -19.44 2.37
CA PHE A 187 14.48 -18.58 3.49
C PHE A 187 14.76 -19.37 4.78
N PRO A 188 15.73 -20.32 4.79
CA PRO A 188 15.93 -21.25 5.90
C PRO A 188 16.33 -20.60 7.23
N ASN A 189 16.84 -19.38 7.18
CA ASN A 189 17.26 -18.60 8.36
C ASN A 189 16.20 -17.59 8.84
N ASP A 190 15.00 -17.56 8.23
CA ASP A 190 13.93 -16.68 8.68
C ASP A 190 13.35 -17.21 10.00
N GLN A 191 13.09 -16.29 10.94
CA GLN A 191 12.58 -16.63 12.27
C GLN A 191 11.23 -17.36 12.25
N ARG A 192 10.45 -17.23 11.16
CA ARG A 192 9.13 -17.85 10.97
C ARG A 192 9.19 -19.28 10.45
N VAL A 193 10.38 -19.83 10.16
CA VAL A 193 10.55 -21.19 9.63
C VAL A 193 9.98 -22.25 10.58
N SER A 194 10.14 -22.08 11.89
CA SER A 194 9.58 -23.01 12.87
C SER A 194 8.04 -22.99 12.88
N GLU A 195 7.44 -21.82 12.74
CA GLU A 195 5.98 -21.65 12.64
C GLU A 195 5.46 -22.24 11.32
N ALA A 196 6.12 -21.95 10.21
CA ALA A 196 5.77 -22.51 8.91
C ALA A 196 5.77 -24.05 8.90
N LYS A 197 6.76 -24.67 9.55
CA LYS A 197 6.82 -26.15 9.71
C LYS A 197 5.64 -26.70 10.53
N GLN A 198 5.18 -25.97 11.54
CA GLN A 198 4.01 -26.39 12.35
C GLN A 198 2.70 -26.30 11.55
N ILE A 199 2.59 -25.35 10.62
CA ILE A 199 1.37 -25.17 9.81
C ILE A 199 1.21 -26.31 8.80
N ILE A 200 2.30 -26.89 8.29
CA ILE A 200 2.26 -27.95 7.27
C ILE A 200 2.22 -29.37 7.83
N THR A 201 2.24 -29.53 9.17
CA THR A 201 2.11 -30.82 9.87
C THR A 201 0.67 -31.09 10.26
#